data_01c2199d1ae95698394d9eed47772d7c
#
_entry.id   01c2199d1ae95698394d9eed47772d7c
#
_cell.length_a   1.000
_cell.length_b   1.000
_cell.length_c   1.000
_cell.angle_alpha   90.00
_cell.angle_beta   90.00
_cell.angle_gamma   90.00
#
_symmetry.space_group_name_H-M   'P 1'
#
loop_
_entity.id
_entity.type
_entity.pdbx_description
1 polymer ?
#
loop_
_entity_poly.entity_id
_entity_poly.type
_entity_poly.pdbx_seq_one_letter_code
_entity_poly.pdbx_strand_id
1 'polypeptide(L)'
;MVSTSKNRQPARETRARTNGHNHDLPLRNHAERALTDYFANLNGHRPAHLYDMVLREVEEPLFRAVLDYASGNQSAAAGILGINRGTLRKKLRQFGLSV
;
A
#
# COMPACT_ATOMS: atom_id res chain seq x y z
N MET A 1 -18.30 8.53 17.67
CA MET A 1 -17.99 8.70 17.15
C MET A 1 -17.52 8.80 16.56
N VAL A 2 -17.73 8.38 16.75
CA VAL A 2 -17.38 8.40 15.98
C VAL A 2 -16.96 8.39 15.29
N SER A 3 -17.40 8.17 15.48
CA SER A 3 -17.24 8.17 14.56
C SER A 3 -16.90 8.17 13.85
N THR A 4 -17.38 8.06 14.08
CA THR A 4 -17.30 8.06 13.16
C THR A 4 -17.02 8.22 12.43
N SER A 5 -17.48 8.19 12.67
CA SER A 5 -17.45 8.38 11.68
C SER A 5 -17.14 8.60 10.96
N LYS A 6 -17.72 8.63 11.08
CA LYS A 6 -17.67 8.87 10.15
C LYS A 6 -17.29 9.00 9.32
N ASN A 7 -17.71 8.86 9.55
CA ASN A 7 -17.57 9.02 8.44
C ASN A 7 -17.33 9.10 7.64
N ARG A 8 -17.91 9.00 7.83
CA ARG A 8 -17.99 9.12 6.82
C ARG A 8 -17.91 9.08 5.92
N GLN A 9 -18.32 8.86 5.94
CA GLN A 9 -18.45 8.85 4.79
C GLN A 9 -18.34 8.92 4.02
N PRO A 10 -18.70 8.86 4.13
CA PRO A 10 -18.80 8.86 2.98
C PRO A 10 -18.39 8.94 2.21
N ALA A 11 -18.79 8.92 2.34
CA ALA A 11 -18.57 9.00 1.34
C ALA A 11 -18.04 8.86 0.65
N ARG A 12 -18.53 8.79 0.76
CA ARG A 12 -18.28 8.68 -0.10
C ARG A 12 -17.96 8.53 -0.68
N GLU A 13 -18.26 8.42 -0.56
CA GLU A 13 -18.16 8.27 -1.43
C GLU A 13 -17.77 8.23 -2.19
N THR A 14 -18.17 8.34 -2.23
CA THR A 14 -17.91 8.33 -3.17
C THR A 14 -17.33 8.24 -3.94
N ARG A 15 -17.75 8.27 -4.12
CA ARG A 15 -17.33 8.05 -5.03
C ARG A 15 -16.96 7.78 -5.85
N ALA A 16 -17.23 7.69 -6.06
CA ALA A 16 -16.99 7.34 -6.88
C ALA A 16 -16.56 7.09 -7.61
N ARG A 17 -16.90 7.11 -7.95
CA ARG A 17 -16.53 6.76 -8.63
C ARG A 17 -15.82 6.46 -9.42
N THR A 18 -15.81 6.30 -9.54
CA THR A 18 -15.23 5.91 -10.23
C THR A 18 -14.66 5.30 -10.95
N ASN A 19 -14.73 5.14 -11.19
CA ASN A 19 -14.23 4.45 -11.70
C ASN A 19 -13.87 3.55 -11.91
N GLY A 20 -14.11 3.28 -12.03
CA GLY A 20 -13.91 2.53 -11.87
C GLY A 20 -13.25 1.73 -11.87
N HIS A 21 -13.26 1.58 -11.84
CA HIS A 21 -12.58 1.00 -11.54
C HIS A 21 -11.86 0.77 -10.87
N ASN A 22 -11.70 1.11 -10.55
CA ASN A 22 -11.08 1.11 -9.73
C ASN A 22 -10.95 1.66 -8.86
N HIS A 23 -11.05 2.03 -9.12
CA HIS A 23 -11.12 2.81 -8.05
C HIS A 23 -11.65 2.14 -6.89
N ASP A 24 -12.04 1.15 -7.07
CA ASP A 24 -12.35 0.28 -6.01
C ASP A 24 -11.11 -0.38 -5.57
N LEU A 25 -10.28 0.36 -4.88
CA LEU A 25 -9.11 -0.21 -4.24
C LEU A 25 -9.44 -0.34 -2.76
N PRO A 26 -9.92 -1.49 -2.30
CA PRO A 26 -10.22 -1.65 -0.87
C PRO A 26 -8.94 -1.85 -0.06
N LEU A 27 -7.84 -1.35 -0.54
CA LEU A 27 -6.55 -1.50 0.11
C LEU A 27 -6.56 -0.98 1.53
N ARG A 28 -7.19 0.17 1.73
CA ARG A 28 -7.30 0.74 3.06
C ARG A 28 -7.99 -0.21 4.03
N ASN A 29 -9.06 -0.84 3.56
CA ASN A 29 -9.82 -1.76 4.39
C ASN A 29 -9.02 -3.01 4.71
N HIS A 30 -8.28 -3.52 3.73
CA HIS A 30 -7.40 -4.67 3.97
C HIS A 30 -6.31 -4.33 4.96
N ALA A 31 -5.71 -3.15 4.82
CA ALA A 31 -4.66 -2.71 5.72
C ALA A 31 -5.18 -2.57 7.15
N GLU A 32 -6.36 -1.99 7.28
CA GLU A 32 -6.98 -1.78 8.58
C GLU A 32 -7.24 -3.12 9.27
N ARG A 33 -7.78 -4.07 8.53
CA ARG A 33 -8.07 -5.39 9.07
C ARG A 33 -6.79 -6.11 9.46
N ALA A 34 -5.79 -6.06 8.59
CA ALA A 34 -4.51 -6.71 8.85
C ALA A 34 -3.86 -6.15 10.11
N LEU A 35 -3.93 -4.83 10.29
CA LEU A 35 -3.34 -4.20 11.47
C LEU A 35 -4.11 -4.54 12.74
N THR A 36 -5.44 -4.57 12.64
CA THR A 36 -6.27 -4.98 13.77
C THR A 36 -5.92 -6.40 14.21
N ASP A 37 -5.78 -7.30 13.25
CA ASP A 37 -5.41 -8.68 13.53
C ASP A 37 -4.01 -8.77 14.13
N TYR A 38 -3.09 -7.98 13.59
CA TYR A 38 -1.73 -7.96 14.09
C TYR A 38 -1.70 -7.58 15.57
N PHE A 39 -2.40 -6.51 15.94
CA PHE A 39 -2.44 -6.07 17.33
C PHE A 39 -3.14 -7.08 18.22
N ALA A 40 -4.17 -7.74 17.72
CA ALA A 40 -4.90 -8.74 18.50
C ALA A 40 -4.05 -9.97 18.77
N ASN A 41 -3.05 -10.24 17.96
CA ASN A 41 -2.25 -11.45 18.07
C ASN A 41 -0.86 -11.23 18.63
N LEU A 42 -0.63 -10.09 19.29
CA LEU A 42 0.67 -9.79 19.86
C LEU A 42 0.99 -10.63 21.09
N ASN A 43 -0.03 -11.11 21.78
CA ASN A 43 0.16 -11.97 22.95
C ASN A 43 1.07 -11.33 23.99
N GLY A 44 0.88 -10.04 24.22
CA GLY A 44 1.65 -9.32 25.22
C GLY A 44 2.98 -8.78 24.72
N HIS A 45 3.37 -9.13 23.49
CA HIS A 45 4.58 -8.58 22.90
C HIS A 45 4.34 -7.14 22.48
N ARG A 46 5.36 -6.31 22.62
CA ARG A 46 5.26 -4.92 22.21
C ARG A 46 5.62 -4.79 20.74
N PRO A 47 4.81 -4.08 19.97
CA PRO A 47 5.22 -3.80 18.59
C PRO A 47 6.43 -2.87 18.60
N ALA A 48 7.34 -3.10 17.66
CA ALA A 48 8.53 -2.28 17.53
C ALA A 48 8.79 -2.06 16.05
N HIS A 49 9.23 -0.86 15.71
CA HIS A 49 9.51 -0.51 14.31
C HIS A 49 8.34 -0.80 13.40
N LEU A 50 7.15 -0.56 13.92
CA LEU A 50 5.91 -0.88 13.20
C LEU A 50 5.80 -0.11 11.90
N TYR A 51 6.20 1.15 11.91
CA TYR A 51 6.12 1.97 10.70
C TYR A 51 6.93 1.34 9.57
N ASP A 52 8.17 0.98 9.87
CA ASP A 52 9.05 0.36 8.86
C ASP A 52 8.50 -0.98 8.38
N MET A 53 7.96 -1.76 9.32
CA MET A 53 7.39 -3.06 8.98
C MET A 53 6.22 -2.91 8.03
N VAL A 54 5.28 -2.02 8.35
CA VAL A 54 4.10 -1.81 7.52
C VAL A 54 4.48 -1.27 6.15
N LEU A 55 5.41 -0.31 6.14
CA LEU A 55 5.85 0.28 4.90
C LEU A 55 6.45 -0.77 3.97
N ARG A 56 7.29 -1.64 4.51
CA ARG A 56 7.92 -2.70 3.73
C ARG A 56 6.88 -3.70 3.20
N GLU A 57 5.91 -4.05 4.06
CA GLU A 57 4.87 -4.99 3.68
C GLU A 57 3.99 -4.49 2.54
N VAL A 58 3.84 -3.17 2.45
CA VAL A 58 3.05 -2.56 1.38
C VAL A 58 3.91 -2.29 0.15
N GLU A 59 5.14 -1.85 0.36
CA GLU A 59 6.01 -1.46 -0.75
C GLU A 59 6.38 -2.65 -1.63
N GLU A 60 6.67 -3.79 -1.04
CA GLU A 60 7.10 -4.93 -1.82
C GLU A 60 6.05 -5.36 -2.84
N PRO A 61 4.80 -5.64 -2.45
CA PRO A 61 3.79 -6.00 -3.44
C PRO A 61 3.45 -4.86 -4.39
N LEU A 62 3.54 -3.63 -3.91
CA LEU A 62 3.29 -2.47 -4.77
C LEU A 62 4.30 -2.41 -5.91
N PHE A 63 5.59 -2.51 -5.58
CA PHE A 63 6.63 -2.44 -6.60
C PHE A 63 6.58 -3.62 -7.53
N ARG A 64 6.29 -4.81 -6.99
CA ARG A 64 6.17 -6.00 -7.82
C ARG A 64 5.04 -5.86 -8.83
N ALA A 65 3.89 -5.38 -8.38
CA ALA A 65 2.74 -5.21 -9.25
C ALA A 65 2.99 -4.17 -10.34
N VAL A 66 3.64 -3.06 -9.97
CA VAL A 66 3.91 -2.00 -10.93
C VAL A 66 4.95 -2.45 -11.97
N LEU A 67 5.97 -3.19 -11.53
CA LEU A 67 6.96 -3.73 -12.47
C LEU A 67 6.32 -4.68 -13.46
N ASP A 68 5.43 -5.56 -12.97
CA ASP A 68 4.71 -6.46 -13.86
C ASP A 68 3.89 -5.68 -14.87
N TYR A 69 3.17 -4.69 -14.41
CA TYR A 69 2.34 -3.87 -15.27
C TYR A 69 3.19 -3.13 -16.32
N ALA A 70 4.38 -2.71 -15.93
CA ALA A 70 5.29 -1.97 -16.80
C ALA A 70 6.21 -2.90 -17.61
N SER A 71 5.98 -4.21 -17.54
CA SER A 71 6.77 -5.22 -18.25
C SER A 71 8.27 -5.10 -17.95
N GLY A 72 8.58 -4.81 -16.70
CA GLY A 72 9.96 -4.71 -16.26
C GLY A 72 10.64 -3.38 -16.56
N ASN A 73 9.94 -2.44 -17.19
CA ASN A 73 10.50 -1.14 -17.54
C ASN A 73 10.52 -0.25 -16.31
N GLN A 74 11.71 -0.06 -15.73
CA GLN A 74 11.84 0.68 -14.48
C GLN A 74 11.51 2.16 -14.63
N SER A 75 11.82 2.74 -15.79
CA SER A 75 11.49 4.15 -16.03
C SER A 75 9.98 4.35 -16.06
N ALA A 76 9.27 3.46 -16.75
CA ALA A 76 7.82 3.51 -16.79
C ALA A 76 7.24 3.28 -15.41
N ALA A 77 7.79 2.32 -14.66
CA ALA A 77 7.32 2.01 -13.31
C ALA A 77 7.48 3.23 -12.39
N ALA A 78 8.63 3.89 -12.46
CA ALA A 78 8.87 5.06 -11.64
C ALA A 78 7.87 6.17 -11.95
N GLY A 79 7.55 6.33 -13.24
CA GLY A 79 6.56 7.32 -13.66
C GLY A 79 5.18 7.00 -13.11
N ILE A 80 4.79 5.73 -13.16
CA ILE A 80 3.50 5.31 -12.62
C ILE A 80 3.43 5.56 -11.12
N LEU A 81 4.51 5.23 -10.41
CA LEU A 81 4.58 5.41 -8.98
C LEU A 81 4.72 6.88 -8.56
N GLY A 82 5.20 7.71 -9.46
CA GLY A 82 5.44 9.11 -9.14
C GLY A 82 6.67 9.33 -8.29
N ILE A 83 7.66 8.45 -8.43
CA ILE A 83 8.91 8.58 -7.68
C ILE A 83 10.09 8.64 -8.63
N ASN A 84 11.22 9.04 -8.09
CA ASN A 84 12.46 9.13 -8.85
C ASN A 84 12.95 7.73 -9.22
N ARG A 85 13.48 7.58 -10.44
CA ARG A 85 13.94 6.29 -10.91
C ARG A 85 15.05 5.71 -10.02
N GLY A 86 15.96 6.57 -9.56
CA GLY A 86 17.02 6.13 -8.67
C GLY A 86 16.48 5.60 -7.35
N THR A 87 15.45 6.27 -6.83
CA THR A 87 14.78 5.82 -5.62
C THR A 87 14.15 4.46 -5.84
N LEU A 88 13.48 4.29 -6.99
CA LEU A 88 12.87 3.01 -7.32
C LEU A 88 13.91 1.90 -7.39
N ARG A 89 15.02 2.15 -8.08
CA ARG A 89 16.07 1.13 -8.20
C ARG A 89 16.61 0.70 -6.85
N LYS A 90 16.79 1.67 -5.96
CA LYS A 90 17.27 1.39 -4.62
C LYS A 90 16.28 0.51 -3.86
N LYS A 91 15.00 0.83 -3.96
CA LYS A 91 13.95 0.05 -3.32
C LYS A 91 13.86 -1.36 -3.89
N LEU A 92 13.92 -1.47 -5.22
CA LEU A 92 13.87 -2.78 -5.86
C LEU A 92 15.01 -3.68 -5.39
N ARG A 93 16.21 -3.10 -5.28
CA ARG A 93 17.36 -3.85 -4.79
C ARG A 93 17.15 -4.30 -3.36
N GLN A 94 16.57 -3.42 -2.56
CA GLN A 94 16.29 -3.70 -1.15
C GLN A 94 15.36 -4.89 -1.00
N PHE A 95 14.41 -5.05 -1.91
CA PHE A 95 13.43 -6.14 -1.86
C PHE A 95 13.82 -7.32 -2.73
N GLY A 96 14.99 -7.29 -3.35
CA GLY A 96 15.42 -8.37 -4.22
C GLY A 96 14.61 -8.46 -5.51
N LEU A 97 14.05 -7.35 -5.95
CA LEU A 97 13.23 -7.31 -7.15
C LEU A 97 13.95 -6.72 -8.36
N SER A 98 15.18 -6.29 -8.18
CA SER A 98 15.92 -5.71 -9.29
C SER A 98 16.35 -6.78 -10.27
N VAL A 99 16.36 -6.40 -11.54
CA VAL A 99 16.79 -7.32 -12.61
C VAL A 99 18.07 -6.84 -13.22
#